data_b08354923e85c4040a10b019f131c9a8
#
_entry.id   b08354923e85c4040a10b019f131c9a8
#
_cell.length_a   1.000
_cell.length_b   1.000
_cell.length_c   1.000
_cell.angle_alpha   90.00
_cell.angle_beta   90.00
_cell.angle_gamma   90.00
#
_symmetry.space_group_name_H-M   'P 1'
#
loop_
_entity.id
_entity.type
_entity.pdbx_description
1 polymer ?
#
loop_
_entity_poly.entity_id
_entity_poly.type
_entity_poly.pdbx_seq_one_letter_code
_entity_poly.pdbx_strand_id
1 'polypeptide(L)'
;MERTKRIGRRARLAALLAACALLLLAAKPAYAAEVAGGEGWSLDDSGVLTLSGDIAPISAGGAYEWEQHASQIKEVSVAEGVTEIPNMAFATRDGVSYSSLQKVSMSSTVRTIGVSAFADNPTLTEVHLNDGLERVENVAFGGAGFSEIELPQNVLWLSDVFIDCDSLVSVTIPAGSAWGGGNAQFYGCNSLETVYIEEGVTQIPPTFLNGCGNLKYVWVPKSVTDIQGTPILGGCIVGYTGTAAEEYANWRQEVGVNAVDFHAIDGNAHAYGEWQTVTAPTCTEAGEQVRACAVCGAQQSQELAATGHSWDGGAVTKEPTESAEGIRTFTCSACGQVKTEPIAKLPQQEAGEVQGGEQTEQPTNAESGSAQKDGGKQGAKGELPQTGDNTLAHVCLSLVAPAFVSAGAALVARRRIQRR
;
A
#
# COMPACT_ATOMS: atom_id res chain seq x y z
N MET A 1 -31.36 -10.60 -52.38
CA MET A 1 -30.41 -9.46 -52.46
C MET A 1 -29.64 -9.17 -51.17
N GLU A 2 -30.06 -9.62 -50.01
CA GLU A 2 -29.35 -9.39 -48.73
C GLU A 2 -28.18 -10.33 -48.43
N ARG A 3 -28.20 -11.56 -48.95
CA ARG A 3 -27.08 -12.53 -48.73
C ARG A 3 -25.77 -12.13 -49.41
N THR A 4 -25.83 -11.47 -50.54
CA THR A 4 -24.63 -11.02 -51.29
C THR A 4 -23.96 -9.79 -50.65
N LYS A 5 -24.70 -8.94 -49.93
CA LYS A 5 -24.17 -7.77 -49.23
C LYS A 5 -23.41 -8.18 -47.93
N ARG A 6 -23.79 -9.28 -47.27
CA ARG A 6 -23.09 -9.79 -46.09
C ARG A 6 -21.75 -10.45 -46.40
N ILE A 7 -21.63 -11.11 -47.57
CA ILE A 7 -20.37 -11.76 -47.97
C ILE A 7 -19.33 -10.70 -48.37
N GLY A 8 -19.74 -9.61 -49.03
CA GLY A 8 -18.83 -8.52 -49.40
C GLY A 8 -18.29 -7.73 -48.19
N ARG A 9 -19.07 -7.59 -47.12
CA ARG A 9 -18.58 -6.93 -45.87
C ARG A 9 -17.60 -7.79 -45.10
N ARG A 10 -17.81 -9.10 -45.02
CA ARG A 10 -16.86 -10.04 -44.34
C ARG A 10 -15.54 -10.17 -45.09
N ALA A 11 -15.58 -10.18 -46.43
CA ALA A 11 -14.38 -10.21 -47.28
C ALA A 11 -13.59 -8.89 -47.18
N ARG A 12 -14.23 -7.73 -47.05
CA ARG A 12 -13.54 -6.44 -46.87
C ARG A 12 -12.95 -6.30 -45.45
N LEU A 13 -13.64 -6.83 -44.40
CA LEU A 13 -13.09 -6.84 -43.03
C LEU A 13 -11.90 -7.78 -42.90
N ALA A 14 -11.95 -8.96 -43.55
CA ALA A 14 -10.85 -9.90 -43.57
C ALA A 14 -9.63 -9.36 -44.36
N ALA A 15 -9.86 -8.64 -45.47
CA ALA A 15 -8.80 -7.97 -46.22
C ALA A 15 -8.16 -6.80 -45.45
N LEU A 16 -8.96 -6.03 -44.68
CA LEU A 16 -8.45 -4.96 -43.81
C LEU A 16 -7.65 -5.51 -42.62
N LEU A 17 -8.09 -6.61 -41.99
CA LEU A 17 -7.37 -7.27 -40.92
C LEU A 17 -6.08 -7.92 -41.43
N ALA A 18 -6.07 -8.50 -42.63
CA ALA A 18 -4.87 -9.04 -43.26
C ALA A 18 -3.91 -7.93 -43.67
N ALA A 19 -4.37 -6.78 -44.12
CA ALA A 19 -3.52 -5.62 -44.43
C ALA A 19 -2.94 -4.97 -43.16
N CYS A 20 -3.70 -4.89 -42.06
CA CYS A 20 -3.19 -4.46 -40.76
C CYS A 20 -2.17 -5.46 -40.18
N ALA A 21 -2.41 -6.77 -40.33
CA ALA A 21 -1.46 -7.80 -39.89
C ALA A 21 -0.15 -7.78 -40.71
N LEU A 22 -0.24 -7.50 -42.02
CA LEU A 22 0.93 -7.33 -42.89
C LEU A 22 1.68 -6.03 -42.64
N LEU A 23 1.01 -4.96 -42.21
CA LEU A 23 1.65 -3.70 -41.78
C LEU A 23 2.33 -3.86 -40.41
N LEU A 24 1.79 -4.70 -39.50
CA LEU A 24 2.41 -5.02 -38.22
C LEU A 24 3.61 -5.99 -38.37
N LEU A 25 3.63 -6.81 -39.42
CA LEU A 25 4.77 -7.71 -39.75
C LEU A 25 5.89 -7.00 -40.52
N ALA A 26 5.65 -5.82 -41.09
CA ALA A 26 6.64 -5.05 -41.86
C ALA A 26 7.37 -3.99 -41.04
N ALA A 27 6.91 -3.65 -39.84
CA ALA A 27 7.66 -2.84 -38.91
C ALA A 27 8.59 -3.77 -38.10
N LYS A 28 9.73 -4.14 -38.69
CA LYS A 28 10.87 -4.50 -37.83
C LYS A 28 11.06 -3.31 -36.89
N PRO A 29 11.16 -3.53 -35.55
CA PRO A 29 11.58 -2.43 -34.70
C PRO A 29 12.87 -1.91 -35.33
N ALA A 30 12.91 -0.61 -35.58
CA ALA A 30 14.15 0.04 -36.00
C ALA A 30 15.11 -0.19 -34.85
N TYR A 31 16.02 -1.17 -34.98
CA TYR A 31 17.10 -1.32 -34.03
C TYR A 31 17.90 -0.01 -34.09
N ALA A 32 18.11 0.60 -32.94
CA ALA A 32 18.99 1.75 -32.82
C ALA A 32 20.35 1.38 -33.47
N ALA A 33 20.93 2.32 -34.20
CA ALA A 33 22.19 2.07 -34.89
C ALA A 33 23.32 1.97 -33.86
N GLU A 34 24.20 0.98 -34.00
CA GLU A 34 25.41 0.89 -33.18
C GLU A 34 26.32 2.07 -33.46
N VAL A 35 26.70 2.76 -32.39
CA VAL A 35 27.60 3.94 -32.43
C VAL A 35 29.03 3.58 -32.06
N ALA A 36 29.16 2.64 -31.10
CA ALA A 36 30.44 2.14 -30.62
C ALA A 36 30.30 0.70 -30.13
N GLY A 37 31.37 -0.06 -30.13
CA GLY A 37 31.39 -1.44 -29.64
C GLY A 37 32.81 -1.99 -29.53
N GLY A 38 32.91 -3.10 -28.79
CA GLY A 38 34.14 -3.83 -28.52
C GLY A 38 33.84 -5.26 -28.14
N GLU A 39 34.84 -5.95 -27.58
CA GLU A 39 34.65 -7.33 -27.15
C GLU A 39 33.66 -7.40 -25.98
N GLY A 40 32.50 -8.04 -26.20
CA GLY A 40 31.46 -8.24 -25.19
C GLY A 40 30.60 -7.04 -24.87
N TRP A 41 30.68 -5.95 -25.64
CA TRP A 41 29.84 -4.77 -25.45
C TRP A 41 29.50 -4.03 -26.74
N SER A 42 28.38 -3.31 -26.75
CA SER A 42 28.00 -2.37 -27.83
C SER A 42 27.20 -1.20 -27.24
N LEU A 43 27.31 -0.04 -27.88
CA LEU A 43 26.52 1.16 -27.56
C LEU A 43 25.77 1.61 -28.81
N ASP A 44 24.47 1.83 -28.67
CA ASP A 44 23.63 2.31 -29.75
C ASP A 44 23.38 3.84 -29.70
N ASP A 45 22.76 4.38 -30.75
CA ASP A 45 22.46 5.80 -30.92
C ASP A 45 21.36 6.32 -29.97
N SER A 46 20.65 5.45 -29.29
CA SER A 46 19.70 5.81 -28.22
C SER A 46 20.37 6.00 -26.86
N GLY A 47 21.61 5.55 -26.72
CA GLY A 47 22.42 5.58 -25.51
C GLY A 47 22.27 4.30 -24.65
N VAL A 48 21.85 3.18 -25.25
CA VAL A 48 21.79 1.88 -24.57
C VAL A 48 23.12 1.17 -24.77
N LEU A 49 23.85 0.94 -23.68
CA LEU A 49 25.02 0.09 -23.67
C LEU A 49 24.59 -1.36 -23.33
N THR A 50 24.87 -2.28 -24.21
CA THR A 50 24.61 -3.70 -24.01
C THR A 50 25.91 -4.45 -23.67
N LEU A 51 25.92 -5.15 -22.52
CA LEU A 51 26.93 -6.15 -22.20
C LEU A 51 26.46 -7.50 -22.71
N SER A 52 27.25 -8.17 -23.57
CA SER A 52 26.88 -9.43 -24.24
C SER A 52 27.88 -10.58 -24.02
N GLY A 53 28.91 -10.37 -23.23
CA GLY A 53 29.92 -11.35 -22.85
C GLY A 53 30.57 -11.02 -21.53
N ASP A 54 31.34 -11.94 -20.99
CA ASP A 54 32.12 -11.73 -19.79
C ASP A 54 33.20 -10.67 -20.05
N ILE A 55 33.15 -9.62 -19.27
CA ILE A 55 34.09 -8.49 -19.33
C ILE A 55 35.20 -8.74 -18.33
N ALA A 56 36.42 -8.79 -18.80
CA ALA A 56 37.57 -8.92 -17.92
C ALA A 56 37.68 -7.71 -16.98
N PRO A 57 37.89 -7.95 -15.67
CA PRO A 57 38.10 -6.85 -14.73
C PRO A 57 39.36 -6.05 -15.11
N ILE A 58 39.25 -4.72 -15.02
CA ILE A 58 40.40 -3.86 -15.25
C ILE A 58 41.40 -3.96 -14.09
N SER A 59 42.68 -3.88 -14.40
CA SER A 59 43.73 -3.70 -13.40
C SER A 59 43.67 -2.34 -12.75
N ALA A 60 44.30 -2.16 -11.61
CA ALA A 60 44.32 -0.89 -10.89
C ALA A 60 44.82 0.25 -11.82
N GLY A 61 44.01 1.28 -11.98
CA GLY A 61 44.24 2.41 -12.87
C GLY A 61 43.92 2.15 -14.36
N GLY A 62 43.35 1.01 -14.70
CA GLY A 62 42.83 0.73 -16.04
C GLY A 62 41.48 1.42 -16.30
N ALA A 63 41.05 1.36 -17.56
CA ALA A 63 39.77 1.90 -18.02
C ALA A 63 39.05 0.87 -18.90
N TYR A 64 37.72 0.84 -18.80
CA TYR A 64 36.90 0.11 -19.74
C TYR A 64 36.79 0.85 -21.07
N GLU A 65 36.70 0.14 -22.16
CA GLU A 65 36.66 0.74 -23.50
C GLU A 65 35.47 1.67 -23.69
N TRP A 66 34.34 1.42 -23.04
CA TRP A 66 33.14 2.26 -23.14
C TRP A 66 33.20 3.56 -22.31
N GLU A 67 34.18 3.75 -21.41
CA GLU A 67 34.27 4.94 -20.55
C GLU A 67 34.42 6.24 -21.35
N GLN A 68 35.04 6.20 -22.54
CA GLN A 68 35.07 7.33 -23.44
C GLN A 68 33.69 7.81 -23.89
N HIS A 69 32.66 6.98 -23.75
CA HIS A 69 31.27 7.27 -24.07
C HIS A 69 30.39 7.45 -22.82
N ALA A 70 30.97 7.46 -21.62
CA ALA A 70 30.23 7.43 -20.34
C ALA A 70 29.08 8.45 -20.27
N SER A 71 29.30 9.70 -20.72
CA SER A 71 28.26 10.74 -20.71
C SER A 71 27.11 10.52 -21.71
N GLN A 72 27.26 9.60 -22.67
CA GLN A 72 26.23 9.25 -23.65
C GLN A 72 25.38 8.08 -23.21
N ILE A 73 25.88 7.26 -22.28
CA ILE A 73 25.22 6.04 -21.78
C ILE A 73 24.06 6.46 -20.86
N LYS A 74 22.84 6.09 -21.27
CA LYS A 74 21.59 6.35 -20.54
C LYS A 74 21.04 5.09 -19.88
N GLU A 75 21.27 3.94 -20.51
CA GLU A 75 20.85 2.63 -20.01
C GLU A 75 21.98 1.62 -20.18
N VAL A 76 22.12 0.75 -19.18
CA VAL A 76 22.95 -0.46 -19.25
C VAL A 76 22.02 -1.67 -19.29
N SER A 77 22.11 -2.44 -20.39
CA SER A 77 21.39 -3.68 -20.59
C SER A 77 22.36 -4.83 -20.55
N VAL A 78 22.18 -5.74 -19.61
CA VAL A 78 23.06 -6.92 -19.46
C VAL A 78 22.37 -8.13 -20.04
N ALA A 79 22.95 -8.69 -21.13
CA ALA A 79 22.37 -9.81 -21.86
C ALA A 79 22.59 -11.15 -21.13
N GLU A 80 21.82 -12.17 -21.55
CA GLU A 80 22.02 -13.55 -21.09
C GLU A 80 23.44 -14.07 -21.44
N GLY A 81 24.01 -14.81 -20.48
CA GLY A 81 25.38 -15.32 -20.56
C GLY A 81 26.40 -14.53 -19.77
N VAL A 82 26.12 -13.23 -19.46
CA VAL A 82 26.93 -12.44 -18.53
C VAL A 82 26.65 -12.90 -17.13
N THR A 83 27.68 -13.28 -16.38
CA THR A 83 27.54 -13.78 -15.00
C THR A 83 27.99 -12.79 -13.93
N GLU A 84 28.81 -11.81 -14.31
CA GLU A 84 29.37 -10.81 -13.41
C GLU A 84 29.38 -9.41 -14.03
N ILE A 85 28.97 -8.42 -13.26
CA ILE A 85 29.24 -7.02 -13.55
C ILE A 85 30.57 -6.67 -12.88
N PRO A 86 31.61 -6.31 -13.64
CA PRO A 86 32.94 -6.16 -13.07
C PRO A 86 33.05 -4.92 -12.16
N ASN A 87 34.11 -4.90 -11.34
CA ASN A 87 34.40 -3.80 -10.42
C ASN A 87 34.49 -2.48 -11.16
N MET A 88 33.85 -1.44 -10.62
CA MET A 88 33.91 -0.04 -11.11
C MET A 88 33.44 0.14 -12.57
N ALA A 89 32.71 -0.82 -13.14
CA ALA A 89 32.31 -0.87 -14.56
C ALA A 89 31.58 0.40 -15.02
N PHE A 90 30.75 0.96 -14.15
CA PHE A 90 29.94 2.15 -14.40
C PHE A 90 30.05 3.17 -13.26
N ALA A 91 31.14 3.15 -12.52
CA ALA A 91 31.39 4.10 -11.45
C ALA A 91 31.74 5.50 -12.01
N THR A 92 31.04 6.55 -11.53
CA THR A 92 31.48 7.91 -11.74
C THR A 92 32.71 8.15 -10.88
N ARG A 93 33.80 8.59 -11.49
CA ARG A 93 35.09 8.82 -10.84
C ARG A 93 35.89 9.89 -11.58
N ASP A 94 37.06 10.25 -11.08
CA ASP A 94 37.90 11.28 -11.68
C ASP A 94 38.12 11.06 -13.19
N GLY A 95 37.61 11.98 -13.99
CA GLY A 95 37.68 11.97 -15.47
C GLY A 95 36.66 11.07 -16.17
N VAL A 96 35.85 10.32 -15.44
CA VAL A 96 34.77 9.47 -16.00
C VAL A 96 33.45 9.81 -15.30
N SER A 97 32.45 10.25 -16.07
CA SER A 97 31.15 10.61 -15.53
C SER A 97 30.00 10.00 -16.34
N TYR A 98 29.20 9.20 -15.68
CA TYR A 98 27.96 8.61 -16.24
C TYR A 98 26.74 9.53 -15.98
N SER A 99 26.91 10.83 -16.28
CA SER A 99 25.93 11.88 -15.95
C SER A 99 24.56 11.71 -16.63
N SER A 100 24.44 10.79 -17.58
CA SER A 100 23.19 10.49 -18.28
C SER A 100 22.62 9.10 -17.92
N LEU A 101 23.31 8.30 -17.12
CA LEU A 101 22.87 6.95 -16.77
C LEU A 101 21.64 7.00 -15.87
N GLN A 102 20.51 6.45 -16.35
CA GLN A 102 19.23 6.47 -15.67
C GLN A 102 18.73 5.08 -15.32
N LYS A 103 19.13 4.06 -16.09
CA LYS A 103 18.57 2.74 -15.99
C LYS A 103 19.60 1.62 -16.10
N VAL A 104 19.40 0.55 -15.32
CA VAL A 104 20.16 -0.69 -15.40
C VAL A 104 19.18 -1.87 -15.40
N SER A 105 19.31 -2.75 -16.39
CA SER A 105 18.53 -3.97 -16.53
C SER A 105 19.46 -5.18 -16.62
N MET A 106 19.27 -6.16 -15.74
CA MET A 106 20.12 -7.36 -15.64
C MET A 106 19.38 -8.60 -16.11
N SER A 107 20.05 -9.41 -16.90
CA SER A 107 19.56 -10.74 -17.29
C SER A 107 19.54 -11.72 -16.12
N SER A 108 18.85 -12.84 -16.31
CA SER A 108 18.72 -13.89 -15.28
C SER A 108 20.02 -14.64 -14.97
N THR A 109 21.06 -14.46 -15.78
CA THR A 109 22.36 -15.12 -15.60
C THR A 109 23.34 -14.38 -14.70
N VAL A 110 23.11 -13.09 -14.41
CA VAL A 110 23.99 -12.31 -13.52
C VAL A 110 23.92 -12.88 -12.11
N ARG A 111 25.07 -13.19 -11.54
CA ARG A 111 25.26 -13.72 -10.18
C ARG A 111 25.96 -12.74 -9.25
N THR A 112 26.87 -11.93 -9.80
CA THR A 112 27.71 -11.02 -8.99
C THR A 112 27.68 -9.60 -9.55
N ILE A 113 27.57 -8.62 -8.67
CA ILE A 113 27.81 -7.21 -8.95
C ILE A 113 29.08 -6.81 -8.21
N GLY A 114 30.08 -6.35 -8.93
CA GLY A 114 31.42 -6.05 -8.42
C GLY A 114 31.49 -4.79 -7.56
N VAL A 115 32.65 -4.57 -6.96
CA VAL A 115 32.93 -3.43 -6.08
C VAL A 115 32.71 -2.12 -6.82
N SER A 116 31.94 -1.22 -6.24
CA SER A 116 31.62 0.11 -6.79
C SER A 116 31.09 0.09 -8.23
N ALA A 117 30.47 -1.01 -8.68
CA ALA A 117 30.12 -1.20 -10.08
C ALA A 117 29.26 -0.06 -10.66
N PHE A 118 28.39 0.53 -9.86
CA PHE A 118 27.49 1.65 -10.22
C PHE A 118 27.62 2.82 -9.24
N ALA A 119 28.76 2.95 -8.57
CA ALA A 119 28.93 4.00 -7.55
C ALA A 119 28.91 5.43 -8.15
N ASP A 120 28.44 6.39 -7.33
CA ASP A 120 28.39 7.82 -7.63
C ASP A 120 27.62 8.19 -8.91
N ASN A 121 26.45 7.53 -9.07
CA ASN A 121 25.51 7.79 -10.17
C ASN A 121 24.19 8.39 -9.66
N PRO A 122 24.11 9.66 -9.30
CA PRO A 122 22.90 10.28 -8.77
C PRO A 122 21.75 10.38 -9.79
N THR A 123 22.02 10.15 -11.07
CA THR A 123 21.01 10.09 -12.14
C THR A 123 20.44 8.69 -12.35
N LEU A 124 21.02 7.64 -11.75
CA LEU A 124 20.53 6.26 -11.84
C LEU A 124 19.29 6.08 -10.97
N THR A 125 18.11 6.10 -11.60
CA THR A 125 16.82 6.11 -10.93
C THR A 125 16.05 4.79 -11.07
N GLU A 126 16.45 3.92 -12.00
CA GLU A 126 15.78 2.65 -12.28
C GLU A 126 16.81 1.51 -12.32
N VAL A 127 16.69 0.55 -11.41
CA VAL A 127 17.55 -0.62 -11.32
C VAL A 127 16.70 -1.88 -11.21
N HIS A 128 16.86 -2.79 -12.15
CA HIS A 128 16.20 -4.09 -12.16
C HIS A 128 17.19 -5.19 -11.86
N LEU A 129 17.21 -5.63 -10.60
CA LEU A 129 17.99 -6.77 -10.15
C LEU A 129 17.23 -8.07 -10.47
N ASN A 130 17.94 -9.14 -10.82
CA ASN A 130 17.34 -10.43 -11.11
C ASN A 130 17.28 -11.34 -9.87
N ASP A 131 16.34 -12.29 -9.84
CA ASP A 131 16.16 -13.24 -8.74
C ASP A 131 17.29 -14.28 -8.61
N GLY A 132 18.18 -14.35 -9.59
CA GLY A 132 19.34 -15.24 -9.59
C GLY A 132 20.61 -14.62 -9.02
N LEU A 133 20.55 -13.36 -8.59
CA LEU A 133 21.69 -12.66 -8.00
C LEU A 133 22.11 -13.32 -6.69
N GLU A 134 23.38 -13.57 -6.53
CA GLU A 134 23.94 -14.25 -5.37
C GLU A 134 24.75 -13.31 -4.48
N ARG A 135 25.39 -12.30 -5.06
CA ARG A 135 26.35 -11.45 -4.36
C ARG A 135 26.40 -10.02 -4.91
N VAL A 136 26.43 -9.07 -4.02
CA VAL A 136 26.67 -7.65 -4.33
C VAL A 136 27.83 -7.16 -3.48
N GLU A 137 28.87 -6.67 -4.16
CA GLU A 137 30.12 -6.25 -3.53
C GLU A 137 30.03 -4.85 -2.92
N ASN A 138 31.10 -4.46 -2.24
CA ASN A 138 31.19 -3.20 -1.49
C ASN A 138 30.86 -1.98 -2.36
N VAL A 139 30.02 -1.08 -1.83
CA VAL A 139 29.68 0.23 -2.42
C VAL A 139 29.08 0.13 -3.83
N ALA A 140 28.56 -1.06 -4.22
CA ALA A 140 28.15 -1.32 -5.60
C ALA A 140 27.14 -0.30 -6.16
N PHE A 141 26.27 0.26 -5.34
CA PHE A 141 25.29 1.29 -5.67
C PHE A 141 25.42 2.55 -4.81
N GLY A 142 26.58 2.76 -4.15
CA GLY A 142 26.80 3.96 -3.33
C GLY A 142 26.56 5.23 -4.12
N GLY A 143 25.82 6.21 -3.56
CA GLY A 143 25.50 7.48 -4.24
C GLY A 143 24.54 7.36 -5.43
N ALA A 144 23.81 6.25 -5.59
CA ALA A 144 22.80 6.09 -6.63
C ALA A 144 21.52 6.89 -6.33
N GLY A 145 20.80 7.30 -7.41
CA GLY A 145 19.69 8.25 -7.34
C GLY A 145 18.29 7.65 -7.30
N PHE A 146 18.12 6.34 -7.16
CA PHE A 146 16.80 5.71 -7.09
C PHE A 146 16.08 6.05 -5.79
N SER A 147 14.75 6.28 -5.89
CA SER A 147 13.88 6.54 -4.73
C SER A 147 13.36 5.25 -4.08
N GLU A 148 13.37 4.16 -4.81
CA GLU A 148 12.98 2.82 -4.37
C GLU A 148 13.80 1.77 -5.13
N ILE A 149 14.01 0.61 -4.53
CA ILE A 149 14.69 -0.52 -5.15
C ILE A 149 14.08 -1.82 -4.66
N GLU A 150 13.85 -2.76 -5.60
CA GLU A 150 13.45 -4.12 -5.27
C GLU A 150 14.69 -4.99 -5.07
N LEU A 151 14.88 -5.50 -3.86
CA LEU A 151 15.99 -6.37 -3.51
C LEU A 151 15.59 -7.84 -3.70
N PRO A 152 16.35 -8.64 -4.44
CA PRO A 152 16.09 -10.08 -4.56
C PRO A 152 16.41 -10.82 -3.27
N GLN A 153 15.77 -11.99 -3.10
CA GLN A 153 15.97 -12.85 -1.93
C GLN A 153 17.31 -13.59 -1.97
N ASN A 154 17.81 -13.99 -0.80
CA ASN A 154 19.01 -14.86 -0.66
C ASN A 154 20.32 -14.27 -1.21
N VAL A 155 20.44 -12.97 -1.24
CA VAL A 155 21.65 -12.27 -1.71
C VAL A 155 22.60 -12.03 -0.53
N LEU A 156 23.89 -12.24 -0.77
CA LEU A 156 24.96 -11.78 0.11
C LEU A 156 25.32 -10.34 -0.24
N TRP A 157 24.94 -9.42 0.64
CA TRP A 157 25.26 -7.99 0.54
C TRP A 157 26.54 -7.70 1.31
N LEU A 158 27.56 -7.18 0.65
CA LEU A 158 28.78 -6.77 1.31
C LEU A 158 28.68 -5.37 1.89
N SER A 159 29.82 -4.76 2.25
CA SER A 159 29.83 -3.49 2.97
C SER A 159 29.29 -2.33 2.15
N ASP A 160 28.45 -1.51 2.77
CA ASP A 160 28.14 -0.15 2.29
C ASP A 160 27.50 -0.10 0.89
N VAL A 161 26.78 -1.16 0.49
CA VAL A 161 26.27 -1.33 -0.87
C VAL A 161 25.42 -0.14 -1.32
N PHE A 162 24.62 0.44 -0.43
CA PHE A 162 23.72 1.55 -0.68
C PHE A 162 24.09 2.81 0.12
N ILE A 163 25.37 2.97 0.45
CA ILE A 163 25.85 4.18 1.16
C ILE A 163 25.48 5.45 0.38
N ASP A 164 25.05 6.50 1.08
CA ASP A 164 24.76 7.83 0.51
C ASP A 164 23.74 7.82 -0.66
N CYS A 165 22.82 6.86 -0.70
CA CYS A 165 21.69 6.86 -1.63
C CYS A 165 20.64 7.90 -1.17
N ASP A 166 20.96 9.18 -1.37
CA ASP A 166 20.21 10.31 -0.82
C ASP A 166 18.77 10.45 -1.33
N SER A 167 18.44 9.80 -2.44
CA SER A 167 17.08 9.81 -3.00
C SER A 167 16.22 8.66 -2.51
N LEU A 168 16.80 7.64 -1.86
CA LEU A 168 16.09 6.45 -1.40
C LEU A 168 15.11 6.80 -0.27
N VAL A 169 13.81 6.57 -0.48
CA VAL A 169 12.75 6.92 0.47
C VAL A 169 12.30 5.70 1.28
N SER A 170 12.27 4.54 0.64
CA SER A 170 11.86 3.30 1.30
C SER A 170 12.60 2.10 0.75
N VAL A 171 12.81 1.11 1.61
CA VAL A 171 13.41 -0.17 1.21
C VAL A 171 12.78 -1.34 1.97
N THR A 172 12.62 -2.47 1.27
CA THR A 172 12.26 -3.75 1.87
C THR A 172 13.47 -4.65 1.88
N ILE A 173 13.84 -5.14 3.07
CA ILE A 173 14.91 -6.12 3.27
C ILE A 173 14.27 -7.51 3.17
N PRO A 174 14.53 -8.28 2.12
CA PRO A 174 13.87 -9.56 1.90
C PRO A 174 14.39 -10.66 2.81
N ALA A 175 13.56 -11.67 3.02
CA ALA A 175 13.97 -12.90 3.70
C ALA A 175 15.19 -13.53 3.04
N GLY A 176 16.09 -14.11 3.85
CA GLY A 176 17.31 -14.73 3.36
C GLY A 176 18.43 -13.78 2.97
N SER A 177 18.26 -12.46 3.16
CA SER A 177 19.37 -11.51 3.03
C SER A 177 20.48 -11.84 4.03
N ALA A 178 21.71 -11.94 3.54
CA ALA A 178 22.90 -12.14 4.34
C ALA A 178 23.82 -10.92 4.26
N TRP A 179 24.44 -10.57 5.38
CA TRP A 179 25.30 -9.41 5.49
C TRP A 179 26.76 -9.87 5.71
N GLY A 180 27.65 -9.48 4.79
CA GLY A 180 29.06 -9.84 4.82
C GLY A 180 29.98 -8.63 4.87
N GLY A 181 31.01 -8.66 5.72
CA GLY A 181 32.17 -7.80 5.65
C GLY A 181 32.04 -6.37 6.18
N GLY A 182 30.89 -5.77 6.23
CA GLY A 182 30.66 -4.40 6.70
C GLY A 182 29.24 -4.18 7.16
N ASN A 183 29.00 -3.07 7.84
CA ASN A 183 27.82 -2.93 8.66
C ASN A 183 26.90 -1.75 8.27
N ALA A 184 27.36 -0.88 7.36
CA ALA A 184 26.69 0.40 7.08
C ALA A 184 25.95 0.40 5.74
N GLN A 185 25.08 -0.59 5.51
CA GLN A 185 24.42 -0.84 4.20
C GLN A 185 23.69 0.37 3.64
N PHE A 186 23.01 1.15 4.49
CA PHE A 186 22.23 2.34 4.12
C PHE A 186 22.76 3.58 4.85
N TYR A 187 24.05 3.60 5.17
CA TYR A 187 24.65 4.76 5.83
C TYR A 187 24.47 6.01 4.99
N GLY A 188 24.01 7.11 5.60
CA GLY A 188 23.91 8.40 4.92
C GLY A 188 22.71 8.51 3.94
N CYS A 189 21.80 7.55 3.87
CA CYS A 189 20.58 7.67 3.06
C CYS A 189 19.64 8.71 3.68
N ASN A 190 19.90 10.00 3.39
CA ASN A 190 19.25 11.10 4.10
C ASN A 190 17.75 11.24 3.84
N SER A 191 17.23 10.72 2.72
CA SER A 191 15.78 10.72 2.43
C SER A 191 15.06 9.46 2.91
N LEU A 192 15.76 8.47 3.49
CA LEU A 192 15.16 7.20 3.88
C LEU A 192 14.20 7.40 5.07
N GLU A 193 12.91 7.18 4.81
CA GLU A 193 11.84 7.34 5.77
C GLU A 193 11.38 6.00 6.37
N THR A 194 11.38 4.93 5.57
CA THR A 194 10.78 3.66 5.98
C THR A 194 11.63 2.47 5.53
N VAL A 195 11.87 1.56 6.48
CA VAL A 195 12.53 0.27 6.24
C VAL A 195 11.61 -0.85 6.68
N TYR A 196 11.32 -1.78 5.76
CA TYR A 196 10.57 -3.01 6.04
C TYR A 196 11.51 -4.19 6.06
N ILE A 197 11.58 -4.90 7.17
CA ILE A 197 12.36 -6.14 7.31
C ILE A 197 11.39 -7.31 7.24
N GLU A 198 11.57 -8.21 6.26
CA GLU A 198 10.69 -9.37 6.10
C GLU A 198 10.98 -10.45 7.14
N GLU A 199 9.94 -11.24 7.45
CA GLU A 199 10.06 -12.43 8.31
C GLU A 199 11.06 -13.41 7.69
N GLY A 200 12.00 -13.91 8.51
CA GLY A 200 13.13 -14.75 8.07
C GLY A 200 14.48 -14.05 8.12
N VAL A 201 14.53 -12.72 8.22
CA VAL A 201 15.74 -12.00 8.60
C VAL A 201 15.95 -12.19 10.10
N THR A 202 17.12 -12.62 10.52
CA THR A 202 17.42 -12.95 11.92
C THR A 202 18.30 -11.94 12.64
N GLN A 203 19.00 -11.08 11.87
CA GLN A 203 20.01 -10.17 12.40
C GLN A 203 19.95 -8.81 11.72
N ILE A 204 20.13 -7.74 12.49
CA ILE A 204 20.38 -6.38 11.99
C ILE A 204 21.83 -6.00 12.37
N PRO A 205 22.72 -5.79 11.40
CA PRO A 205 24.12 -5.50 11.67
C PRO A 205 24.34 -4.12 12.27
N PRO A 206 25.48 -3.87 12.95
CA PRO A 206 25.80 -2.55 13.52
C PRO A 206 25.83 -1.47 12.43
N THR A 207 25.46 -0.25 12.78
CA THR A 207 25.49 0.93 11.89
C THR A 207 24.62 0.87 10.61
N PHE A 208 23.72 -0.11 10.51
CA PHE A 208 22.91 -0.43 9.32
C PHE A 208 22.21 0.78 8.70
N LEU A 209 21.59 1.63 9.54
CA LEU A 209 20.83 2.83 9.16
C LEU A 209 21.44 4.12 9.75
N ASN A 210 22.71 4.11 10.06
CA ASN A 210 23.34 5.30 10.64
C ASN A 210 23.40 6.42 9.59
N GLY A 211 23.12 7.66 10.02
CA GLY A 211 23.09 8.81 9.12
C GLY A 211 21.76 8.99 8.35
N CYS A 212 20.77 8.10 8.51
CA CYS A 212 19.44 8.26 7.92
C CYS A 212 18.61 9.27 8.74
N GLY A 213 18.86 10.56 8.52
CA GLY A 213 18.30 11.64 9.34
C GLY A 213 16.78 11.80 9.28
N ASN A 214 16.12 11.30 8.24
CA ASN A 214 14.67 11.38 8.04
C ASN A 214 13.93 10.07 8.36
N LEU A 215 14.60 9.10 8.98
CA LEU A 215 14.01 7.79 9.30
C LEU A 215 12.81 7.95 10.24
N LYS A 216 11.65 7.47 9.79
CA LYS A 216 10.39 7.52 10.54
C LYS A 216 10.04 6.17 11.14
N TYR A 217 10.11 5.10 10.33
CA TYR A 217 9.66 3.77 10.73
C TYR A 217 10.64 2.68 10.28
N VAL A 218 10.93 1.76 11.20
CA VAL A 218 11.63 0.51 10.91
C VAL A 218 10.74 -0.65 11.37
N TRP A 219 10.23 -1.42 10.42
CA TRP A 219 9.41 -2.58 10.69
C TRP A 219 10.29 -3.79 10.93
N VAL A 220 10.22 -4.33 12.14
CA VAL A 220 11.08 -5.43 12.59
C VAL A 220 10.23 -6.65 12.91
N PRO A 221 10.40 -7.77 12.18
CA PRO A 221 9.63 -9.00 12.39
C PRO A 221 10.10 -9.76 13.63
N LYS A 222 9.32 -10.79 14.02
CA LYS A 222 9.64 -11.67 15.16
C LYS A 222 10.90 -12.51 14.93
N SER A 223 11.25 -12.77 13.68
CA SER A 223 12.45 -13.55 13.34
C SER A 223 13.76 -12.86 13.69
N VAL A 224 13.76 -11.52 13.81
CA VAL A 224 14.97 -10.78 14.24
C VAL A 224 15.20 -11.01 15.73
N THR A 225 16.29 -11.73 16.02
CA THR A 225 16.71 -12.06 17.38
C THR A 225 17.99 -11.38 17.82
N ASP A 226 18.70 -10.73 16.89
CA ASP A 226 19.98 -10.07 17.15
C ASP A 226 20.01 -8.69 16.48
N ILE A 227 20.08 -7.63 17.28
CA ILE A 227 20.25 -6.25 16.83
C ILE A 227 21.57 -5.74 17.39
N GLN A 228 22.58 -5.65 16.54
CA GLN A 228 23.96 -5.41 16.95
C GLN A 228 24.30 -3.93 17.00
N GLY A 229 24.99 -3.51 18.07
CA GLY A 229 25.49 -2.15 18.19
C GLY A 229 24.37 -1.09 18.18
N THR A 230 24.47 -0.11 17.29
CA THR A 230 23.51 1.02 17.21
C THR A 230 23.02 1.22 15.76
N PRO A 231 22.37 0.22 15.16
CA PRO A 231 22.00 0.26 13.75
C PRO A 231 20.89 1.26 13.42
N ILE A 232 20.09 1.64 14.41
CA ILE A 232 18.93 2.53 14.28
C ILE A 232 19.12 3.70 15.23
N LEU A 233 19.24 4.91 14.69
CA LEU A 233 19.50 6.13 15.45
C LEU A 233 18.35 7.14 15.25
N GLY A 234 17.19 6.85 15.83
CA GLY A 234 16.00 7.69 15.75
C GLY A 234 14.83 7.01 15.06
N GLY A 235 13.71 7.71 14.93
CA GLY A 235 12.46 7.18 14.38
C GLY A 235 11.74 6.23 15.35
N CYS A 236 10.85 5.42 14.80
CA CYS A 236 10.02 4.48 15.54
C CYS A 236 10.22 3.06 15.01
N ILE A 237 10.57 2.13 15.90
CA ILE A 237 10.55 0.71 15.59
C ILE A 237 9.11 0.20 15.70
N VAL A 238 8.62 -0.40 14.64
CA VAL A 238 7.32 -1.07 14.59
C VAL A 238 7.56 -2.56 14.66
N GLY A 239 7.18 -3.19 15.76
CA GLY A 239 7.52 -4.58 16.05
C GLY A 239 6.53 -5.26 16.99
N TYR A 240 6.98 -6.32 17.63
CA TYR A 240 6.16 -7.13 18.52
C TYR A 240 6.69 -7.07 19.95
N THR A 241 5.79 -7.16 20.93
CA THR A 241 6.17 -7.21 22.35
C THR A 241 6.99 -8.46 22.65
N GLY A 242 7.95 -8.35 23.60
CA GLY A 242 8.81 -9.45 24.01
C GLY A 242 9.86 -9.87 22.97
N THR A 243 10.20 -8.99 22.00
CA THR A 243 11.19 -9.26 20.97
C THR A 243 12.45 -8.42 21.14
N ALA A 244 13.54 -8.80 20.46
CA ALA A 244 14.78 -8.03 20.41
C ALA A 244 14.56 -6.57 19.94
N ALA A 245 13.53 -6.33 19.13
CA ALA A 245 13.15 -5.00 18.68
C ALA A 245 12.67 -4.09 19.82
N GLU A 246 11.82 -4.61 20.70
CA GLU A 246 11.37 -3.90 21.91
C GLU A 246 12.52 -3.70 22.89
N GLU A 247 13.32 -4.75 23.13
CA GLU A 247 14.48 -4.68 24.02
C GLU A 247 15.48 -3.61 23.56
N TYR A 248 15.76 -3.55 22.25
CA TYR A 248 16.62 -2.54 21.67
C TYR A 248 16.04 -1.13 21.84
N ALA A 249 14.78 -0.91 21.55
CA ALA A 249 14.15 0.40 21.71
C ALA A 249 14.18 0.87 23.18
N ASN A 250 13.85 -0.01 24.13
CA ASN A 250 13.90 0.27 25.55
C ASN A 250 15.32 0.65 26.01
N TRP A 251 16.31 -0.11 25.56
CA TRP A 251 17.71 0.21 25.84
C TRP A 251 18.11 1.59 25.28
N ARG A 252 17.66 1.95 24.07
CA ARG A 252 17.91 3.27 23.46
C ARG A 252 17.27 4.40 24.27
N GLN A 253 16.08 4.19 24.82
CA GLN A 253 15.40 5.13 25.71
C GLN A 253 16.18 5.31 27.02
N GLU A 254 16.67 4.24 27.63
CA GLU A 254 17.46 4.28 28.86
C GLU A 254 18.80 5.03 28.69
N VAL A 255 19.47 4.82 27.57
CA VAL A 255 20.73 5.53 27.23
C VAL A 255 20.49 7.02 27.00
N GLY A 256 19.31 7.42 26.53
CA GLY A 256 18.88 8.80 26.37
C GLY A 256 19.58 9.59 25.26
N VAL A 257 20.38 8.94 24.41
CA VAL A 257 21.02 9.55 23.23
C VAL A 257 20.47 8.89 21.98
N ASN A 258 19.93 9.69 21.05
CA ASN A 258 19.22 9.19 19.84
C ASN A 258 18.16 8.15 20.24
N ALA A 259 17.26 8.53 21.12
CA ALA A 259 16.16 7.68 21.56
C ALA A 259 15.35 7.18 20.37
N VAL A 260 14.92 5.92 20.44
CA VAL A 260 14.12 5.26 19.42
C VAL A 260 12.79 4.89 20.05
N ASP A 261 11.68 5.30 19.43
CA ASP A 261 10.36 4.95 19.90
C ASP A 261 10.00 3.51 19.51
N PHE A 262 9.09 2.89 20.24
CA PHE A 262 8.58 1.56 19.93
C PHE A 262 7.07 1.55 19.78
N HIS A 263 6.58 0.94 18.71
CA HIS A 263 5.17 0.71 18.45
C HIS A 263 4.89 -0.78 18.33
N ALA A 264 4.16 -1.33 19.30
CA ALA A 264 3.81 -2.75 19.32
C ALA A 264 2.66 -3.05 18.35
N ILE A 265 2.89 -3.95 17.38
CA ILE A 265 1.86 -4.41 16.44
C ILE A 265 0.79 -5.26 17.16
N ASP A 266 1.20 -6.04 18.15
CA ASP A 266 0.34 -6.89 18.98
C ASP A 266 -0.10 -6.21 20.29
N GLY A 267 0.21 -4.93 20.45
CA GLY A 267 -0.20 -4.13 21.59
C GLY A 267 -1.62 -3.59 21.44
N ASN A 268 -2.10 -2.90 22.49
CA ASN A 268 -3.42 -2.26 22.51
C ASN A 268 -3.38 -0.76 22.18
N ALA A 269 -2.19 -0.17 22.07
CA ALA A 269 -2.00 1.27 21.88
C ALA A 269 -1.88 1.60 20.38
N HIS A 270 -2.98 1.42 19.64
CA HIS A 270 -3.01 1.77 18.23
C HIS A 270 -3.60 3.16 18.01
N ALA A 271 -2.93 3.97 17.18
CA ALA A 271 -3.45 5.25 16.68
C ALA A 271 -4.37 5.01 15.49
N TYR A 272 -5.59 4.57 15.74
CA TYR A 272 -6.57 4.33 14.68
C TYR A 272 -7.07 5.65 14.07
N GLY A 273 -7.15 5.66 12.75
CA GLY A 273 -7.81 6.72 11.99
C GLY A 273 -9.34 6.66 12.06
N GLU A 274 -9.98 7.42 11.19
CA GLU A 274 -11.44 7.45 11.07
C GLU A 274 -12.00 6.14 10.53
N TRP A 275 -13.25 5.83 10.92
CA TRP A 275 -13.97 4.69 10.41
C TRP A 275 -14.35 4.88 8.94
N GLN A 276 -14.10 3.86 8.13
CA GLN A 276 -14.46 3.81 6.71
C GLN A 276 -15.48 2.69 6.49
N THR A 277 -16.62 3.02 5.88
CA THR A 277 -17.64 2.05 5.55
C THR A 277 -17.17 1.22 4.36
N VAL A 278 -17.00 -0.08 4.57
CA VAL A 278 -16.66 -1.08 3.55
C VAL A 278 -17.93 -1.61 2.89
N THR A 279 -18.92 -1.92 3.73
CA THR A 279 -20.23 -2.38 3.28
C THR A 279 -21.30 -1.55 3.96
N ALA A 280 -22.11 -0.83 3.18
CA ALA A 280 -23.23 -0.08 3.73
C ALA A 280 -24.33 -1.02 4.22
N PRO A 281 -24.93 -0.76 5.40
CA PRO A 281 -26.04 -1.58 5.87
C PRO A 281 -27.28 -1.38 4.99
N THR A 282 -28.03 -2.46 4.80
CA THR A 282 -29.33 -2.42 4.14
C THR A 282 -30.47 -2.43 5.17
N CYS A 283 -31.71 -2.49 4.73
CA CYS A 283 -32.84 -2.60 5.65
C CYS A 283 -32.80 -3.88 6.50
N THR A 284 -32.22 -4.95 5.97
CA THR A 284 -32.27 -6.29 6.56
C THR A 284 -30.88 -6.87 6.86
N GLU A 285 -29.84 -6.35 6.22
CA GLU A 285 -28.48 -6.84 6.35
C GLU A 285 -27.62 -5.82 7.04
N ALA A 286 -26.76 -6.27 7.93
CA ALA A 286 -25.77 -5.47 8.58
C ALA A 286 -24.67 -5.05 7.58
N GLY A 287 -24.12 -3.88 7.76
CA GLY A 287 -22.94 -3.37 7.06
C GLY A 287 -21.67 -3.60 7.88
N GLU A 288 -20.56 -3.17 7.32
CA GLU A 288 -19.25 -3.23 7.96
C GLU A 288 -18.49 -1.93 7.75
N GLN A 289 -17.83 -1.48 8.79
CA GLN A 289 -16.84 -0.40 8.72
C GLN A 289 -15.53 -0.88 9.32
N VAL A 290 -14.44 -0.33 8.78
CA VAL A 290 -13.08 -0.62 9.24
C VAL A 290 -12.32 0.67 9.51
N ARG A 291 -11.33 0.59 10.38
CA ARG A 291 -10.31 1.61 10.55
C ARG A 291 -8.95 0.98 10.69
N ALA A 292 -7.92 1.68 10.29
CA ALA A 292 -6.56 1.19 10.38
C ALA A 292 -5.71 2.08 11.27
N CYS A 293 -4.74 1.49 11.95
CA CYS A 293 -3.72 2.22 12.68
C CYS A 293 -2.82 2.95 11.68
N ALA A 294 -2.62 4.25 11.89
CA ALA A 294 -1.78 5.08 11.02
C ALA A 294 -0.31 4.65 11.02
N VAL A 295 0.16 3.99 12.07
CA VAL A 295 1.56 3.55 12.22
C VAL A 295 1.75 2.15 11.65
N CYS A 296 0.97 1.17 12.11
CA CYS A 296 1.22 -0.25 11.80
C CYS A 296 0.21 -0.87 10.83
N GLY A 297 -0.80 -0.12 10.39
CA GLY A 297 -1.84 -0.64 9.50
C GLY A 297 -2.74 -1.71 10.13
N ALA A 298 -2.60 -2.01 11.42
CA ALA A 298 -3.48 -2.96 12.13
C ALA A 298 -4.93 -2.51 11.95
N GLN A 299 -5.78 -3.42 11.51
CA GLN A 299 -7.17 -3.11 11.22
C GLN A 299 -8.07 -3.50 12.39
N GLN A 300 -9.08 -2.66 12.62
CA GLN A 300 -10.20 -2.95 13.48
C GLN A 300 -11.47 -2.87 12.64
N SER A 301 -12.33 -3.86 12.73
CA SER A 301 -13.65 -3.84 12.09
C SER A 301 -14.76 -3.68 13.10
N GLN A 302 -15.86 -3.11 12.66
CA GLN A 302 -17.08 -2.96 13.42
C GLN A 302 -18.29 -3.18 12.52
N GLU A 303 -19.25 -3.95 13.01
CA GLU A 303 -20.52 -4.14 12.35
C GLU A 303 -21.39 -2.88 12.45
N LEU A 304 -22.00 -2.49 11.33
CA LEU A 304 -23.05 -1.49 11.26
C LEU A 304 -24.39 -2.21 11.26
N ALA A 305 -25.21 -1.97 12.28
CA ALA A 305 -26.53 -2.59 12.35
C ALA A 305 -27.37 -2.31 11.11
N ALA A 306 -28.19 -3.28 10.69
CA ALA A 306 -29.17 -3.09 9.64
C ALA A 306 -30.06 -1.87 9.96
N THR A 307 -30.38 -1.08 8.95
CA THR A 307 -31.11 0.19 9.13
C THR A 307 -32.57 0.00 9.49
N GLY A 308 -33.09 -1.21 9.32
CA GLY A 308 -34.51 -1.51 9.41
C GLY A 308 -35.30 -0.90 8.25
N HIS A 309 -36.61 -1.16 8.25
CA HIS A 309 -37.50 -0.62 7.22
C HIS A 309 -38.10 0.71 7.65
N SER A 310 -38.04 1.71 6.78
CA SER A 310 -38.76 2.97 6.89
C SER A 310 -40.06 2.86 6.08
N TRP A 311 -41.13 2.46 6.75
CA TRP A 311 -42.44 2.30 6.12
C TRP A 311 -43.11 3.67 5.87
N ASP A 312 -43.76 3.80 4.71
CA ASP A 312 -44.61 4.95 4.37
C ASP A 312 -45.89 4.98 5.24
N GLY A 313 -46.80 5.93 5.01
CA GLY A 313 -48.05 6.06 5.75
C GLY A 313 -49.09 4.97 5.49
N GLY A 314 -48.80 4.07 4.55
CA GLY A 314 -49.67 2.99 4.11
C GLY A 314 -50.90 3.48 3.32
N ALA A 315 -51.11 2.85 2.17
CA ALA A 315 -52.30 3.07 1.33
C ALA A 315 -53.31 1.94 1.50
N VAL A 316 -54.60 2.26 1.51
CA VAL A 316 -55.66 1.25 1.48
C VAL A 316 -55.69 0.66 0.07
N THR A 317 -55.25 -0.59 -0.06
CA THR A 317 -55.22 -1.32 -1.36
C THR A 317 -56.45 -2.21 -1.57
N LYS A 318 -57.19 -2.47 -0.50
CA LYS A 318 -58.48 -3.10 -0.53
C LYS A 318 -59.34 -2.51 0.60
N GLU A 319 -60.47 -1.98 0.21
CA GLU A 319 -61.44 -1.44 1.17
C GLU A 319 -62.10 -2.55 1.98
N PRO A 320 -62.37 -2.35 3.30
CA PRO A 320 -63.13 -3.26 4.10
C PRO A 320 -64.60 -3.25 3.69
N THR A 321 -65.24 -4.39 3.80
CA THR A 321 -66.72 -4.51 3.62
C THR A 321 -67.32 -5.14 4.88
N GLU A 322 -68.61 -5.20 4.97
CA GLU A 322 -69.29 -5.88 6.08
C GLU A 322 -68.96 -7.38 6.16
N SER A 323 -68.61 -7.99 5.04
CA SER A 323 -68.31 -9.43 4.94
C SER A 323 -66.82 -9.78 4.92
N ALA A 324 -65.94 -8.80 4.53
CA ALA A 324 -64.54 -9.04 4.35
C ALA A 324 -63.67 -7.92 4.90
N GLU A 325 -62.47 -8.26 5.42
CA GLU A 325 -61.48 -7.32 5.85
C GLU A 325 -60.86 -6.58 4.66
N GLY A 326 -60.50 -5.32 4.88
CA GLY A 326 -59.69 -4.52 4.01
C GLY A 326 -58.22 -4.82 4.18
N ILE A 327 -57.36 -4.19 3.35
CA ILE A 327 -55.92 -4.33 3.38
C ILE A 327 -55.30 -2.92 3.26
N ARG A 328 -54.46 -2.62 4.19
CA ARG A 328 -53.53 -1.47 4.10
C ARG A 328 -52.15 -1.98 3.75
N THR A 329 -51.58 -1.42 2.73
CA THR A 329 -50.26 -1.78 2.21
C THR A 329 -49.27 -0.66 2.51
N PHE A 330 -48.15 -1.01 3.09
CA PHE A 330 -47.03 -0.11 3.40
C PHE A 330 -45.85 -0.49 2.52
N THR A 331 -45.13 0.51 2.02
CA THR A 331 -43.92 0.32 1.23
C THR A 331 -42.74 0.93 1.95
N CYS A 332 -41.64 0.20 2.05
CA CYS A 332 -40.41 0.76 2.58
C CYS A 332 -39.79 1.75 1.57
N SER A 333 -39.56 2.98 2.01
CA SER A 333 -38.99 4.04 1.16
C SER A 333 -37.55 3.77 0.73
N ALA A 334 -36.80 2.94 1.48
CA ALA A 334 -35.40 2.66 1.23
C ALA A 334 -35.18 1.43 0.31
N CYS A 335 -35.97 0.36 0.44
CA CYS A 335 -35.74 -0.88 -0.30
C CYS A 335 -36.93 -1.33 -1.17
N GLY A 336 -38.07 -0.64 -1.11
CA GLY A 336 -39.27 -1.00 -1.85
C GLY A 336 -40.03 -2.23 -1.34
N GLN A 337 -39.57 -2.87 -0.25
CA GLN A 337 -40.29 -4.00 0.32
C GLN A 337 -41.67 -3.59 0.81
N VAL A 338 -42.63 -4.49 0.65
CA VAL A 338 -44.03 -4.23 0.97
C VAL A 338 -44.47 -5.11 2.15
N LYS A 339 -45.21 -4.52 3.11
CA LYS A 339 -45.94 -5.26 4.13
C LYS A 339 -47.42 -4.88 4.08
N THR A 340 -48.28 -5.77 4.52
CA THR A 340 -49.72 -5.54 4.59
C THR A 340 -50.25 -5.73 5.99
N GLU A 341 -51.21 -4.89 6.35
CA GLU A 341 -51.96 -5.01 7.61
C GLU A 341 -53.46 -5.09 7.31
N PRO A 342 -54.23 -5.94 8.00
CA PRO A 342 -55.68 -6.04 7.79
C PRO A 342 -56.37 -4.77 8.35
N ILE A 343 -57.41 -4.34 7.65
CA ILE A 343 -58.36 -3.35 8.15
C ILE A 343 -59.63 -4.08 8.56
N ALA A 344 -60.10 -3.83 9.78
CA ALA A 344 -61.31 -4.51 10.32
C ALA A 344 -62.50 -4.33 9.38
N LYS A 345 -63.40 -5.33 9.34
CA LYS A 345 -64.66 -5.29 8.64
C LYS A 345 -65.49 -4.11 9.08
N LEU A 346 -66.32 -3.57 8.16
CA LEU A 346 -67.31 -2.62 8.53
C LEU A 346 -68.39 -3.26 9.45
N PRO A 347 -68.89 -2.50 10.45
CA PRO A 347 -69.97 -3.00 11.31
C PRO A 347 -71.20 -3.26 10.44
N GLN A 348 -71.83 -4.42 10.61
CA GLN A 348 -73.14 -4.70 10.01
C GLN A 348 -74.14 -3.69 10.55
N GLN A 349 -74.83 -2.96 9.68
CA GLN A 349 -75.98 -2.18 10.08
C GLN A 349 -77.11 -3.18 10.40
N GLU A 350 -77.39 -3.36 11.69
CA GLU A 350 -78.66 -3.93 12.09
C GLU A 350 -79.78 -3.05 11.59
N ALA A 351 -80.70 -3.62 10.82
CA ALA A 351 -81.91 -2.95 10.43
C ALA A 351 -82.76 -2.69 11.68
N GLY A 352 -82.54 -1.50 12.28
CA GLY A 352 -83.30 -1.05 13.44
C GLY A 352 -84.70 -0.63 13.03
N GLU A 353 -85.70 -1.27 13.64
CA GLU A 353 -87.13 -0.89 13.61
C GLU A 353 -87.28 0.59 13.96
N VAL A 354 -88.13 1.24 13.14
CA VAL A 354 -88.63 2.60 13.36
C VAL A 354 -89.61 2.58 14.51
N GLN A 355 -89.25 3.18 15.66
CA GLN A 355 -90.25 3.73 16.62
C GLN A 355 -89.88 5.16 16.94
N GLY A 356 -90.89 6.01 16.66
CA GLY A 356 -90.81 7.44 16.78
C GLY A 356 -90.94 7.97 18.20
N GLY A 357 -90.59 9.22 18.37
CA GLY A 357 -91.03 10.10 19.49
C GLY A 357 -89.89 10.69 20.29
N GLU A 358 -89.72 11.90 20.03
CA GLU A 358 -89.97 13.14 20.77
C GLU A 358 -88.69 13.89 21.14
N GLN A 359 -88.77 15.16 20.78
CA GLN A 359 -87.85 16.26 21.04
C GLN A 359 -87.53 16.48 22.53
N THR A 360 -86.32 16.92 22.85
CA THR A 360 -86.10 18.23 23.53
C THR A 360 -84.61 18.51 23.66
N GLU A 361 -84.29 19.67 23.14
CA GLU A 361 -83.42 20.73 23.65
C GLU A 361 -81.99 20.51 24.09
N GLN A 362 -81.14 21.18 23.32
CA GLN A 362 -79.84 21.76 23.69
C GLN A 362 -79.98 22.75 24.89
N PRO A 363 -78.94 23.06 25.70
CA PRO A 363 -77.92 23.96 25.20
C PRO A 363 -76.51 23.86 25.85
N THR A 364 -75.59 24.26 25.01
CA THR A 364 -74.49 25.24 25.14
C THR A 364 -73.43 25.15 26.23
N ASN A 365 -72.24 25.39 25.67
CA ASN A 365 -71.07 26.15 26.16
C ASN A 365 -70.13 25.48 27.13
N ALA A 366 -68.96 25.56 26.75
CA ALA A 366 -67.89 26.51 26.49
C ALA A 366 -66.72 26.33 27.47
N GLU A 367 -65.58 26.55 26.88
CA GLU A 367 -64.33 27.14 27.43
C GLU A 367 -63.46 26.36 28.35
N SER A 368 -62.30 26.15 27.82
CA SER A 368 -61.06 26.96 27.96
C SER A 368 -60.20 26.60 29.17
N GLY A 369 -58.95 26.62 28.96
CA GLY A 369 -57.94 26.97 29.95
C GLY A 369 -56.82 25.90 30.11
N SER A 370 -55.81 26.07 29.37
CA SER A 370 -54.54 26.71 29.69
C SER A 370 -53.74 26.11 30.85
N ALA A 371 -52.60 25.64 30.47
CA ALA A 371 -51.27 26.06 30.91
C ALA A 371 -50.77 25.66 32.31
N GLN A 372 -49.52 25.33 32.25
CA GLN A 372 -48.41 25.62 33.17
C GLN A 372 -47.89 24.40 33.99
N LYS A 373 -46.67 24.04 33.61
CA LYS A 373 -45.35 24.37 34.21
C LYS A 373 -45.10 23.85 35.63
N ASP A 374 -43.99 23.27 35.72
CA ASP A 374 -42.85 23.21 36.64
C ASP A 374 -42.62 21.80 37.17
N GLY A 375 -41.41 21.31 37.15
CA GLY A 375 -40.14 21.82 37.63
C GLY A 375 -39.60 20.84 38.66
N GLY A 376 -38.35 20.44 38.56
CA GLY A 376 -37.68 19.78 39.71
C GLY A 376 -36.70 18.65 39.29
N LYS A 377 -35.54 19.00 39.00
CA LYS A 377 -34.21 18.81 39.61
C LYS A 377 -34.06 17.67 40.63
N GLN A 378 -33.09 16.82 40.36
CA GLN A 378 -31.95 16.37 41.20
C GLN A 378 -31.48 15.03 40.60
N GLY A 379 -30.24 14.78 40.17
CA GLY A 379 -28.98 15.05 40.85
C GLY A 379 -28.47 13.77 41.48
N ALA A 380 -27.70 12.96 40.73
CA ALA A 380 -26.82 11.97 41.34
C ALA A 380 -25.47 12.03 40.63
N LYS A 381 -24.50 12.53 41.36
CA LYS A 381 -23.06 12.42 41.10
C LYS A 381 -22.66 10.97 41.32
N GLY A 382 -22.01 10.38 40.33
CA GLY A 382 -21.20 9.19 40.50
C GLY A 382 -19.73 9.57 40.26
N GLU A 383 -18.95 9.46 41.31
CA GLU A 383 -17.52 9.74 41.36
C GLU A 383 -16.74 8.77 40.45
N LEU A 384 -15.74 9.34 39.74
CA LEU A 384 -14.65 8.65 39.07
C LEU A 384 -13.63 8.16 40.13
N PRO A 385 -13.07 6.97 40.05
CA PRO A 385 -11.84 6.66 40.76
C PRO A 385 -10.66 7.21 39.96
N GLN A 386 -9.97 8.14 40.56
CA GLN A 386 -8.59 8.48 40.20
C GLN A 386 -7.67 7.37 40.69
N THR A 387 -6.97 6.72 39.78
CA THR A 387 -5.64 6.20 40.06
C THR A 387 -4.74 6.69 38.95
N GLY A 388 -3.81 7.54 39.37
CA GLY A 388 -2.76 8.03 38.50
C GLY A 388 -1.76 6.94 38.19
N ASP A 389 -1.32 6.95 36.95
CA ASP A 389 0.09 6.74 36.66
C ASP A 389 0.40 7.48 35.35
N ASN A 390 1.15 8.55 35.49
CA ASN A 390 1.72 9.32 34.40
C ASN A 390 2.96 8.56 33.90
N THR A 391 2.76 7.69 32.93
CA THR A 391 3.81 7.41 31.95
C THR A 391 3.33 8.00 30.62
N LEU A 392 3.95 9.12 30.26
CA LEU A 392 3.86 9.73 28.94
C LEU A 392 4.33 8.70 27.90
N ALA A 393 3.40 7.93 27.37
CA ALA A 393 3.62 7.27 26.10
C ALA A 393 3.70 8.38 25.05
N HIS A 394 4.91 8.71 24.62
CA HIS A 394 5.13 9.51 23.43
C HIS A 394 4.56 8.73 22.25
N VAL A 395 3.33 9.06 21.90
CA VAL A 395 2.71 8.57 20.67
C VAL A 395 3.47 9.21 19.51
N CYS A 396 4.00 8.39 18.60
CA CYS A 396 4.57 8.84 17.32
C CYS A 396 3.49 9.57 16.51
N LEU A 397 3.20 10.82 16.87
CA LEU A 397 2.23 11.67 16.18
C LEU A 397 2.98 12.63 15.25
N SER A 398 3.44 12.14 14.13
CA SER A 398 3.75 12.98 12.99
C SER A 398 2.70 12.74 11.90
N LEU A 399 1.99 13.79 11.57
CA LEU A 399 0.98 13.86 10.53
C LEU A 399 1.59 13.39 9.18
N VAL A 400 1.24 12.18 8.77
CA VAL A 400 1.52 11.69 7.42
C VAL A 400 0.20 11.66 6.65
N ALA A 401 0.15 12.36 5.54
CA ALA A 401 -0.99 12.35 4.62
C ALA A 401 -1.27 10.90 4.13
N PRO A 402 -2.55 10.52 3.89
CA PRO A 402 -2.97 9.12 3.68
C PRO A 402 -2.65 8.55 2.29
N ALA A 403 -1.54 8.96 1.66
CA ALA A 403 -1.26 8.56 0.27
C ALA A 403 -0.48 7.24 0.10
N PHE A 404 0.09 6.64 1.16
CA PHE A 404 1.03 5.52 1.02
C PHE A 404 0.58 4.16 1.57
N VAL A 405 -0.60 4.04 2.19
CA VAL A 405 -1.07 2.75 2.76
C VAL A 405 -1.51 1.74 1.70
N SER A 406 -1.72 2.18 0.43
CA SER A 406 -2.21 1.30 -0.64
C SER A 406 -1.13 0.47 -1.35
N ALA A 407 0.14 0.85 -1.30
CA ALA A 407 1.21 0.16 -2.05
C ALA A 407 1.72 -1.12 -1.35
N GLY A 408 1.94 -1.08 -0.03
CA GLY A 408 2.47 -2.23 0.70
C GLY A 408 1.49 -3.41 0.83
N ALA A 409 0.20 -3.12 1.07
CA ALA A 409 -0.84 -4.16 1.15
C ALA A 409 -1.18 -4.76 -0.22
N ALA A 410 -1.04 -3.99 -1.31
CA ALA A 410 -1.27 -4.46 -2.68
C ALA A 410 -0.16 -5.40 -3.17
N LEU A 411 1.10 -5.22 -2.76
CA LEU A 411 2.21 -6.10 -3.12
C LEU A 411 2.06 -7.49 -2.49
N VAL A 412 1.68 -7.56 -1.22
CA VAL A 412 1.46 -8.85 -0.51
C VAL A 412 0.25 -9.60 -1.09
N ALA A 413 -0.82 -8.89 -1.51
CA ALA A 413 -1.99 -9.49 -2.13
C ALA A 413 -1.71 -9.99 -3.56
N ARG A 414 -0.91 -9.28 -4.37
CA ARG A 414 -0.55 -9.72 -5.73
C ARG A 414 0.29 -11.00 -5.74
N ARG A 415 1.23 -11.18 -4.80
CA ARG A 415 2.04 -12.41 -4.71
C ARG A 415 1.21 -13.65 -4.31
N ARG A 416 0.05 -13.52 -3.62
CA ARG A 416 -0.84 -14.65 -3.29
C ARG A 416 -1.70 -15.13 -4.46
N ILE A 417 -1.98 -14.29 -5.44
CA ILE A 417 -2.85 -14.64 -6.60
C ILE A 417 -2.05 -15.35 -7.71
N GLN A 418 -0.73 -15.16 -7.79
CA GLN A 418 0.10 -15.84 -8.79
C GLN A 418 0.62 -17.24 -8.38
N ARG A 419 0.31 -17.72 -7.15
CA ARG A 419 0.69 -19.06 -6.67
C ARG A 419 -0.49 -20.02 -6.47
N ARG A 420 -1.61 -19.79 -7.16
CA ARG A 420 -2.71 -20.77 -7.26
C ARG A 420 -2.98 -21.15 -8.69
#